data_5c2da42436d7db7fed11a359cbcce464
#
_entry.id   5c2da42436d7db7fed11a359cbcce464
#
_cell.length_a   1.000
_cell.length_b   1.000
_cell.length_c   1.000
_cell.angle_alpha   90.00
_cell.angle_beta   90.00
_cell.angle_gamma   90.00
#
_symmetry.space_group_name_H-M   'P 1'
#
loop_
_entity.id
_entity.type
_entity.pdbx_description
1 polymer ?
#
loop_
_entity_poly.entity_id
_entity_poly.type
_entity_poly.pdbx_seq_one_letter_code
_entity_poly.pdbx_strand_id
1 'polypeptide(L)'
;MTPQDISRHLDISWDLANDIQKRRLQRKFSRPKLKHLKRLAVDEVYVGKRHKYLTLVLDLDSGAVAFVGQGRGAETLRPFFKKLKRSGARVRAVASDMAGGFIKAVREFLPEARLVLDRFHVVKLYNEKLTKLRRELYREATDMLQKNVLKGTRWLLLMNAENLNEERDEPSRLEKALLLNAPLAKAYYLKDELRQFWKQDSKSIVLSRRVLNHRAGRTGCCG
;
A
#
# COMPACT_ATOMS: atom_id res chain seq x y z
N MET A 1 -26.74 -7.34 -14.74
CA MET A 1 -27.07 -6.75 -16.05
C MET A 1 -26.41 -5.39 -16.17
N THR A 2 -25.72 -5.14 -17.25
CA THR A 2 -25.12 -3.83 -17.57
C THR A 2 -26.20 -2.90 -18.15
N PRO A 3 -26.00 -1.56 -18.18
CA PRO A 3 -26.91 -0.65 -18.89
C PRO A 3 -27.15 -1.06 -20.35
N GLN A 4 -26.14 -1.64 -20.99
CA GLN A 4 -26.25 -2.14 -22.35
C GLN A 4 -27.15 -3.36 -22.49
N ASP A 5 -27.11 -4.28 -21.51
CA ASP A 5 -28.01 -5.44 -21.48
C ASP A 5 -29.45 -5.00 -21.26
N ILE A 6 -29.66 -4.00 -20.38
CA ILE A 6 -30.99 -3.42 -20.12
C ILE A 6 -31.51 -2.72 -21.36
N SER A 7 -30.69 -1.94 -22.04
CA SER A 7 -31.04 -1.27 -23.29
C SER A 7 -31.53 -2.26 -24.35
N ARG A 8 -30.81 -3.36 -24.54
CA ARG A 8 -31.18 -4.41 -25.52
C ARG A 8 -32.44 -5.18 -25.11
N HIS A 9 -32.58 -5.48 -23.81
CA HIS A 9 -33.71 -6.28 -23.32
C HIS A 9 -35.02 -5.51 -23.33
N LEU A 10 -35.00 -4.21 -23.06
CA LEU A 10 -36.19 -3.36 -22.97
C LEU A 10 -36.43 -2.51 -24.23
N ASP A 11 -35.58 -2.66 -25.27
CA ASP A 11 -35.63 -1.88 -26.50
C ASP A 11 -35.65 -0.35 -26.27
N ILE A 12 -34.82 0.11 -25.33
CA ILE A 12 -34.65 1.53 -25.01
C ILE A 12 -33.24 2.00 -25.37
N SER A 13 -33.06 3.31 -25.53
CA SER A 13 -31.73 3.83 -25.79
C SER A 13 -30.78 3.58 -24.60
N TRP A 14 -29.49 3.40 -24.90
CA TRP A 14 -28.46 3.25 -23.86
C TRP A 14 -28.40 4.47 -22.93
N ASP A 15 -28.59 5.67 -23.47
CA ASP A 15 -28.59 6.91 -22.70
C ASP A 15 -29.71 6.94 -21.67
N LEU A 16 -30.93 6.50 -22.06
CA LEU A 16 -32.06 6.42 -21.15
C LEU A 16 -31.81 5.39 -20.03
N ALA A 17 -31.31 4.21 -20.39
CA ALA A 17 -30.96 3.17 -19.39
C ALA A 17 -29.91 3.67 -18.40
N ASN A 18 -28.87 4.37 -18.88
CA ASN A 18 -27.80 4.94 -18.08
C ASN A 18 -28.30 6.07 -17.16
N ASP A 19 -29.16 6.95 -17.66
CA ASP A 19 -29.75 8.04 -16.86
C ASP A 19 -30.68 7.53 -15.75
N ILE A 20 -31.49 6.53 -16.03
CA ILE A 20 -32.31 5.87 -15.01
C ILE A 20 -31.41 5.28 -13.91
N GLN A 21 -30.34 4.59 -14.30
CA GLN A 21 -29.39 4.02 -13.36
C GLN A 21 -28.69 5.10 -12.52
N LYS A 22 -28.21 6.19 -13.14
CA LYS A 22 -27.62 7.33 -12.44
C LYS A 22 -28.56 7.95 -11.42
N ARG A 23 -29.81 8.21 -11.79
CA ARG A 23 -30.83 8.76 -10.89
C ARG A 23 -31.10 7.82 -9.71
N ARG A 24 -31.18 6.50 -9.96
CA ARG A 24 -31.35 5.49 -8.89
C ARG A 24 -30.16 5.50 -7.92
N LEU A 25 -28.92 5.50 -8.44
CA LEU A 25 -27.69 5.55 -7.64
C LEU A 25 -27.62 6.85 -6.83
N GLN A 26 -27.92 7.99 -7.44
CA GLN A 26 -27.97 9.27 -6.74
C GLN A 26 -28.96 9.27 -5.58
N ARG A 27 -30.19 8.79 -5.80
CA ARG A 27 -31.21 8.69 -4.73
C ARG A 27 -30.72 7.78 -3.59
N LYS A 28 -30.14 6.63 -3.91
CA LYS A 28 -29.70 5.63 -2.94
C LYS A 28 -28.48 6.05 -2.14
N PHE A 29 -27.52 6.72 -2.78
CA PHE A 29 -26.18 6.97 -2.20
C PHE A 29 -25.84 8.45 -1.98
N SER A 30 -26.74 9.41 -2.28
CA SER A 30 -26.49 10.83 -2.09
C SER A 30 -26.29 11.26 -0.63
N ARG A 31 -26.83 10.50 0.31
CA ARG A 31 -26.76 10.80 1.76
C ARG A 31 -26.19 9.62 2.56
N PRO A 32 -24.89 9.35 2.47
CA PRO A 32 -24.29 8.27 3.23
C PRO A 32 -24.41 8.55 4.74
N LYS A 33 -24.74 7.51 5.52
CA LYS A 33 -24.79 7.60 6.98
C LYS A 33 -23.36 7.58 7.52
N LEU A 34 -22.81 8.73 7.90
CA LEU A 34 -21.41 8.85 8.30
C LEU A 34 -21.17 8.59 9.80
N LYS A 35 -22.19 8.74 10.65
CA LYS A 35 -22.07 8.66 12.12
C LYS A 35 -21.49 7.35 12.65
N HIS A 36 -21.70 6.25 11.93
CA HIS A 36 -21.26 4.91 12.35
C HIS A 36 -19.84 4.56 11.89
N LEU A 37 -19.21 5.40 11.07
CA LEU A 37 -17.88 5.13 10.53
C LEU A 37 -16.83 5.14 11.64
N LYS A 38 -16.08 4.04 11.77
CA LYS A 38 -15.05 3.85 12.80
C LYS A 38 -13.66 3.57 12.21
N ARG A 39 -13.58 2.81 11.14
CA ARG A 39 -12.34 2.44 10.47
C ARG A 39 -12.44 2.75 8.99
N LEU A 40 -11.58 3.60 8.51
CA LEU A 40 -11.61 4.07 7.13
C LEU A 40 -10.37 3.60 6.37
N ALA A 41 -10.51 3.41 5.07
CA ALA A 41 -9.38 3.36 4.16
C ALA A 41 -9.48 4.51 3.15
N VAL A 42 -8.35 5.11 2.82
CA VAL A 42 -8.22 6.16 1.79
C VAL A 42 -7.28 5.64 0.73
N ASP A 43 -7.73 5.67 -0.52
CA ASP A 43 -6.96 5.19 -1.66
C ASP A 43 -7.21 6.05 -2.91
N GLU A 44 -6.33 5.95 -3.90
CA GLU A 44 -6.44 6.64 -5.19
C GLU A 44 -6.67 5.65 -6.32
N VAL A 45 -7.65 5.96 -7.17
CA VAL A 45 -7.89 5.20 -8.40
C VAL A 45 -7.62 6.06 -9.62
N TYR A 46 -6.78 5.56 -10.51
CA TYR A 46 -6.53 6.17 -11.81
C TYR A 46 -7.69 5.86 -12.78
N VAL A 47 -8.33 6.89 -13.31
CA VAL A 47 -9.56 6.72 -14.12
C VAL A 47 -9.40 7.16 -15.57
N GLY A 48 -8.20 7.19 -16.12
CA GLY A 48 -8.04 7.38 -17.56
C GLY A 48 -6.99 8.39 -18.00
N LYS A 49 -7.03 8.73 -19.29
CA LYS A 49 -6.07 9.63 -19.94
C LYS A 49 -6.03 11.01 -19.24
N ARG A 50 -4.86 11.67 -19.25
CA ARG A 50 -4.60 12.99 -18.64
C ARG A 50 -4.54 13.00 -17.10
N HIS A 51 -3.99 11.93 -16.47
CA HIS A 51 -3.75 11.88 -15.02
C HIS A 51 -4.99 12.19 -14.17
N LYS A 52 -6.15 11.69 -14.59
CA LYS A 52 -7.37 11.83 -13.81
C LYS A 52 -7.38 10.78 -12.67
N TYR A 53 -7.43 11.26 -11.46
CA TYR A 53 -7.50 10.44 -10.26
C TYR A 53 -8.83 10.66 -9.54
N LEU A 54 -9.33 9.60 -8.92
CA LEU A 54 -10.40 9.67 -7.93
C LEU A 54 -9.83 9.24 -6.59
N THR A 55 -10.10 10.03 -5.55
CA THR A 55 -9.84 9.64 -4.18
C THR A 55 -11.07 8.93 -3.64
N LEU A 56 -10.88 7.73 -3.12
CA LEU A 56 -11.92 6.90 -2.51
C LEU A 56 -11.74 6.87 -1.00
N VAL A 57 -12.85 6.95 -0.27
CA VAL A 57 -12.87 6.60 1.15
C VAL A 57 -13.81 5.43 1.35
N LEU A 58 -13.28 4.36 1.92
CA LEU A 58 -13.99 3.12 2.19
C LEU A 58 -14.23 2.98 3.70
N ASP A 59 -15.39 2.48 4.06
CA ASP A 59 -15.64 1.96 5.40
C ASP A 59 -15.11 0.54 5.50
N LEU A 60 -14.10 0.31 6.33
CA LEU A 60 -13.47 -1.01 6.50
C LEU A 60 -14.34 -2.00 7.27
N ASP A 61 -15.38 -1.51 7.96
CA ASP A 61 -16.30 -2.38 8.70
C ASP A 61 -17.37 -3.00 7.78
N SER A 62 -17.85 -2.25 6.80
CA SER A 62 -18.88 -2.70 5.87
C SER A 62 -18.40 -2.97 4.44
N GLY A 63 -17.19 -2.53 4.09
CA GLY A 63 -16.67 -2.55 2.72
C GLY A 63 -17.31 -1.51 1.79
N ALA A 64 -18.19 -0.65 2.29
CA ALA A 64 -18.90 0.32 1.48
C ALA A 64 -18.04 1.55 1.15
N VAL A 65 -18.23 2.11 -0.04
CA VAL A 65 -17.65 3.40 -0.41
C VAL A 65 -18.41 4.52 0.30
N ALA A 66 -17.72 5.21 1.22
CA ALA A 66 -18.27 6.33 1.97
C ALA A 66 -18.14 7.67 1.24
N PHE A 67 -17.12 7.81 0.37
CA PHE A 67 -16.87 9.03 -0.39
C PHE A 67 -16.07 8.75 -1.66
N VAL A 68 -16.37 9.53 -2.70
CA VAL A 68 -15.59 9.61 -3.93
C VAL A 68 -15.35 11.09 -4.25
N GLY A 69 -14.08 11.48 -4.37
CA GLY A 69 -13.68 12.83 -4.75
C GLY A 69 -12.86 12.85 -6.03
N GLN A 70 -13.00 13.90 -6.83
CA GLN A 70 -12.15 14.11 -8.01
C GLN A 70 -10.81 14.71 -7.61
N GLY A 71 -9.72 14.16 -8.12
CA GLY A 71 -8.37 14.56 -7.80
C GLY A 71 -7.70 13.66 -6.78
N ARG A 72 -6.56 14.13 -6.27
CA ARG A 72 -5.75 13.43 -5.26
C ARG A 72 -5.22 14.42 -4.22
N GLY A 73 -4.99 13.92 -3.01
CA GLY A 73 -4.37 14.71 -1.94
C GLY A 73 -5.35 15.31 -0.93
N ALA A 74 -4.84 16.16 -0.05
CA ALA A 74 -5.54 16.68 1.12
C ALA A 74 -6.82 17.44 0.76
N GLU A 75 -6.77 18.26 -0.29
CA GLU A 75 -7.91 19.13 -0.68
C GLU A 75 -9.14 18.31 -1.09
N THR A 76 -8.93 17.17 -1.75
CA THR A 76 -10.02 16.28 -2.15
C THR A 76 -10.74 15.68 -0.94
N LEU A 77 -10.02 15.39 0.15
CA LEU A 77 -10.57 14.81 1.38
C LEU A 77 -11.21 15.83 2.31
N ARG A 78 -10.82 17.10 2.23
CA ARG A 78 -11.28 18.17 3.12
C ARG A 78 -12.82 18.27 3.22
N PRO A 79 -13.60 18.27 2.12
CA PRO A 79 -15.06 18.31 2.20
C PRO A 79 -15.66 17.11 2.92
N PHE A 80 -15.10 15.92 2.69
CA PHE A 80 -15.54 14.70 3.36
C PHE A 80 -15.28 14.74 4.86
N PHE A 81 -14.06 15.07 5.27
CA PHE A 81 -13.71 15.14 6.70
C PHE A 81 -14.49 16.21 7.46
N LYS A 82 -14.80 17.35 6.83
CA LYS A 82 -15.70 18.36 7.43
C LYS A 82 -17.10 17.79 7.66
N LYS A 83 -17.66 17.04 6.69
CA LYS A 83 -18.97 16.38 6.86
C LYS A 83 -18.91 15.28 7.92
N LEU A 84 -17.85 14.50 7.95
CA LEU A 84 -17.62 13.43 8.91
C LEU A 84 -17.59 13.99 10.35
N LYS A 85 -16.85 15.07 10.59
CA LYS A 85 -16.79 15.75 11.88
C LYS A 85 -18.18 16.28 12.33
N ARG A 86 -18.94 16.89 11.41
CA ARG A 86 -20.31 17.36 11.69
C ARG A 86 -21.29 16.22 12.00
N SER A 87 -21.05 15.01 11.47
CA SER A 87 -21.90 13.85 11.74
C SER A 87 -21.75 13.27 13.14
N GLY A 88 -20.74 13.71 13.91
CA GLY A 88 -20.40 13.15 15.21
C GLY A 88 -19.76 11.76 15.13
N ALA A 89 -19.23 11.36 13.98
CA ALA A 89 -18.51 10.07 13.83
C ALA A 89 -17.25 10.06 14.69
N ARG A 90 -16.98 8.92 15.34
CA ARG A 90 -15.77 8.68 16.14
C ARG A 90 -14.85 7.71 15.40
N VAL A 91 -14.06 8.24 14.48
CA VAL A 91 -13.12 7.44 13.71
C VAL A 91 -11.95 7.01 14.60
N ARG A 92 -11.68 5.70 14.64
CA ARG A 92 -10.62 5.10 15.46
C ARG A 92 -9.33 4.89 14.68
N ALA A 93 -9.44 4.58 13.39
CA ALA A 93 -8.29 4.31 12.52
C ALA A 93 -8.57 4.71 11.08
N VAL A 94 -7.52 5.17 10.41
CA VAL A 94 -7.53 5.45 8.97
C VAL A 94 -6.34 4.74 8.34
N ALA A 95 -6.62 3.81 7.44
CA ALA A 95 -5.61 3.20 6.58
C ALA A 95 -5.40 4.08 5.34
N SER A 96 -4.16 4.32 4.96
CA SER A 96 -3.81 5.13 3.80
C SER A 96 -2.49 4.66 3.21
N ASP A 97 -2.28 4.96 1.93
CA ASP A 97 -0.94 4.92 1.37
C ASP A 97 0.00 5.92 2.06
N MET A 98 1.26 5.96 1.64
CA MET A 98 2.26 6.88 2.20
C MET A 98 2.23 8.27 1.54
N ALA A 99 1.16 8.64 0.83
CA ALA A 99 1.03 9.96 0.21
C ALA A 99 0.96 11.06 1.30
N GLY A 100 1.91 11.97 1.26
CA GLY A 100 2.03 13.03 2.28
C GLY A 100 0.76 13.89 2.41
N GLY A 101 0.01 14.07 1.32
CA GLY A 101 -1.26 14.79 1.31
C GLY A 101 -2.34 14.13 2.17
N PHE A 102 -2.49 12.82 2.07
CA PHE A 102 -3.46 12.07 2.88
C PHE A 102 -3.06 12.04 4.35
N ILE A 103 -1.77 11.78 4.63
CA ILE A 103 -1.24 11.80 5.99
C ILE A 103 -1.50 13.15 6.66
N LYS A 104 -1.23 14.26 5.94
CA LYS A 104 -1.50 15.62 6.43
C LYS A 104 -2.99 15.83 6.71
N ALA A 105 -3.87 15.46 5.79
CA ALA A 105 -5.30 15.61 5.95
C ALA A 105 -5.84 14.80 7.14
N VAL A 106 -5.42 13.55 7.31
CA VAL A 106 -5.84 12.72 8.45
C VAL A 106 -5.39 13.33 9.77
N ARG A 107 -4.14 13.78 9.87
CA ARG A 107 -3.63 14.42 11.10
C ARG A 107 -4.35 15.74 11.44
N GLU A 108 -4.70 16.53 10.42
CA GLU A 108 -5.41 17.80 10.59
C GLU A 108 -6.87 17.61 11.04
N PHE A 109 -7.58 16.69 10.40
CA PHE A 109 -9.03 16.56 10.61
C PHE A 109 -9.44 15.49 11.62
N LEU A 110 -8.59 14.46 11.80
CA LEU A 110 -8.84 13.29 12.64
C LEU A 110 -7.63 12.99 13.54
N PRO A 111 -7.18 13.96 14.38
CA PRO A 111 -5.95 13.81 15.18
C PRO A 111 -6.00 12.63 16.16
N GLU A 112 -7.19 12.25 16.64
CA GLU A 112 -7.42 11.15 17.56
C GLU A 112 -7.42 9.76 16.83
N ALA A 113 -7.53 9.75 15.50
CA ALA A 113 -7.55 8.52 14.74
C ALA A 113 -6.13 7.98 14.56
N ARG A 114 -5.96 6.65 14.76
CA ARG A 114 -4.70 5.98 14.44
C ARG A 114 -4.51 5.93 12.93
N LEU A 115 -3.46 6.56 12.44
CA LEU A 115 -3.03 6.41 11.05
C LEU A 115 -2.30 5.07 10.89
N VAL A 116 -2.77 4.26 9.95
CA VAL A 116 -2.19 2.96 9.57
C VAL A 116 -1.72 3.06 8.13
N LEU A 117 -0.45 2.76 7.89
CA LEU A 117 0.07 2.72 6.52
C LEU A 117 -0.29 1.40 5.86
N ASP A 118 -0.73 1.46 4.61
CA ASP A 118 -1.04 0.27 3.82
C ASP A 118 0.23 -0.56 3.61
N ARG A 119 0.15 -1.83 4.02
CA ARG A 119 1.22 -2.81 3.89
C ARG A 119 1.73 -2.94 2.46
N PHE A 120 0.82 -2.97 1.48
CA PHE A 120 1.19 -3.13 0.08
C PHE A 120 2.13 -2.00 -0.38
N HIS A 121 1.79 -0.75 -0.05
CA HIS A 121 2.59 0.42 -0.41
C HIS A 121 3.95 0.45 0.31
N VAL A 122 4.00 0.02 1.58
CA VAL A 122 5.26 -0.12 2.33
C VAL A 122 6.18 -1.14 1.67
N VAL A 123 5.66 -2.33 1.36
CA VAL A 123 6.43 -3.41 0.70
C VAL A 123 6.88 -2.98 -0.71
N LYS A 124 6.00 -2.34 -1.47
CA LYS A 124 6.33 -1.79 -2.79
C LYS A 124 7.51 -0.82 -2.72
N LEU A 125 7.45 0.16 -1.81
CA LEU A 125 8.53 1.12 -1.61
C LEU A 125 9.84 0.43 -1.23
N TYR A 126 9.77 -0.57 -0.34
CA TYR A 126 10.95 -1.34 0.04
C TYR A 126 11.58 -2.04 -1.17
N ASN A 127 10.77 -2.72 -1.97
CA ASN A 127 11.21 -3.41 -3.17
C ASN A 127 11.82 -2.45 -4.22
N GLU A 128 11.29 -1.24 -4.34
CA GLU A 128 11.87 -0.19 -5.19
C GLU A 128 13.26 0.23 -4.70
N LYS A 129 13.42 0.44 -3.37
CA LYS A 129 14.71 0.77 -2.76
C LYS A 129 15.73 -0.36 -2.89
N LEU A 130 15.31 -1.59 -2.66
CA LEU A 130 16.16 -2.78 -2.84
C LEU A 130 16.64 -2.92 -4.30
N THR A 131 15.73 -2.68 -5.25
CA THR A 131 16.07 -2.65 -6.68
C THR A 131 17.08 -1.53 -7.01
N LYS A 132 16.91 -0.37 -6.40
CA LYS A 132 17.85 0.76 -6.59
C LYS A 132 19.23 0.42 -6.03
N LEU A 133 19.30 -0.09 -4.80
CA LEU A 133 20.55 -0.53 -4.18
C LEU A 133 21.28 -1.56 -5.06
N ARG A 134 20.59 -2.59 -5.57
CA ARG A 134 21.18 -3.57 -6.48
C ARG A 134 21.78 -2.91 -7.73
N ARG A 135 21.10 -1.90 -8.31
CA ARG A 135 21.59 -1.18 -9.49
C ARG A 135 22.83 -0.35 -9.19
N GLU A 136 22.89 0.25 -8.03
CA GLU A 136 24.05 1.01 -7.55
C GLU A 136 25.25 0.09 -7.38
N LEU A 137 25.10 -1.01 -6.66
CA LEU A 137 26.14 -2.03 -6.49
C LEU A 137 26.62 -2.62 -7.84
N TYR A 138 25.69 -2.82 -8.80
CA TYR A 138 26.06 -3.28 -10.14
C TYR A 138 26.96 -2.27 -10.90
N ARG A 139 26.70 -0.98 -10.73
CA ARG A 139 27.50 0.09 -11.36
C ARG A 139 28.88 0.23 -10.71
N GLU A 140 28.95 0.09 -9.40
CA GLU A 140 30.15 0.22 -8.61
C GLU A 140 31.06 -1.02 -8.70
N ALA A 141 30.50 -2.18 -9.03
CA ALA A 141 31.26 -3.40 -9.17
C ALA A 141 32.31 -3.27 -10.29
N THR A 142 33.55 -3.51 -9.95
CA THR A 142 34.70 -3.56 -10.91
C THR A 142 34.89 -4.96 -11.47
N ASP A 143 34.58 -5.98 -10.71
CA ASP A 143 34.73 -7.38 -11.07
C ASP A 143 33.54 -7.89 -11.93
N MET A 144 33.86 -8.57 -13.02
CA MET A 144 32.89 -9.17 -13.96
C MET A 144 32.05 -10.26 -13.30
N LEU A 145 32.60 -11.01 -12.35
CA LEU A 145 31.89 -12.05 -11.62
C LEU A 145 30.77 -11.43 -10.78
N GLN A 146 31.07 -10.37 -10.02
CA GLN A 146 30.08 -9.63 -9.24
C GLN A 146 28.97 -9.04 -10.12
N LYS A 147 29.34 -8.46 -11.28
CA LYS A 147 28.37 -7.93 -12.24
C LYS A 147 27.40 -9.01 -12.74
N ASN A 148 27.92 -10.17 -13.14
CA ASN A 148 27.13 -11.28 -13.65
C ASN A 148 26.16 -11.82 -12.58
N VAL A 149 26.63 -11.96 -11.35
CA VAL A 149 25.79 -12.36 -10.22
C VAL A 149 24.68 -11.34 -9.96
N LEU A 150 25.01 -10.05 -9.90
CA LEU A 150 24.01 -8.98 -9.64
C LEU A 150 23.02 -8.82 -10.79
N LYS A 151 23.39 -9.07 -12.04
CA LYS A 151 22.53 -8.93 -13.21
C LYS A 151 21.30 -9.84 -13.14
N GLY A 152 21.48 -11.11 -12.76
CA GLY A 152 20.43 -12.12 -12.73
C GLY A 152 19.55 -12.14 -11.48
N THR A 153 19.85 -11.35 -10.45
CA THR A 153 19.25 -11.51 -9.12
C THR A 153 18.07 -10.60 -8.82
N ARG A 154 17.65 -9.71 -9.74
CA ARG A 154 16.55 -8.76 -9.48
C ARG A 154 15.30 -9.43 -8.94
N TRP A 155 14.82 -10.45 -9.62
CA TRP A 155 13.57 -11.12 -9.26
C TRP A 155 13.72 -11.99 -8.03
N LEU A 156 14.87 -12.62 -7.85
CA LEU A 156 15.20 -13.44 -6.69
C LEU A 156 15.15 -12.60 -5.41
N LEU A 157 15.69 -11.38 -5.42
CA LEU A 157 15.65 -10.45 -4.30
C LEU A 157 14.23 -9.97 -3.95
N LEU A 158 13.33 -9.92 -4.93
CA LEU A 158 11.96 -9.46 -4.71
C LEU A 158 11.03 -10.59 -4.27
N MET A 159 11.34 -11.84 -4.64
CA MET A 159 10.59 -13.02 -4.20
C MET A 159 10.78 -13.30 -2.71
N ASN A 160 9.87 -14.06 -2.15
CA ASN A 160 10.01 -14.62 -0.83
C ASN A 160 10.80 -15.94 -0.94
N ALA A 161 11.55 -16.29 0.10
CA ALA A 161 12.37 -17.49 0.09
C ALA A 161 11.58 -18.77 -0.23
N GLU A 162 10.35 -18.87 0.29
CA GLU A 162 9.46 -20.00 0.05
C GLU A 162 8.92 -20.12 -1.39
N ASN A 163 9.10 -19.08 -2.22
CA ASN A 163 8.63 -19.05 -3.61
C ASN A 163 9.76 -19.21 -4.63
N LEU A 164 10.99 -19.47 -4.16
CA LEU A 164 12.12 -19.71 -5.04
C LEU A 164 12.01 -21.11 -5.66
N ASN A 165 12.38 -21.22 -6.92
CA ASN A 165 12.33 -22.48 -7.68
C ASN A 165 13.65 -23.24 -7.56
N GLU A 166 13.63 -24.42 -6.94
CA GLU A 166 14.78 -25.27 -6.75
C GLU A 166 15.29 -25.85 -8.08
N GLU A 167 14.40 -26.21 -9.02
CA GLU A 167 14.78 -26.73 -10.33
C GLU A 167 15.60 -25.74 -11.18
N ARG A 168 15.42 -24.44 -10.89
CA ARG A 168 16.16 -23.33 -11.55
C ARG A 168 17.38 -22.87 -10.77
N ASP A 169 17.76 -23.59 -9.72
CA ASP A 169 18.86 -23.23 -8.81
C ASP A 169 18.73 -21.80 -8.25
N GLU A 170 17.49 -21.32 -8.07
CA GLU A 170 17.23 -19.95 -7.62
C GLU A 170 17.72 -19.68 -6.18
N PRO A 171 17.57 -20.61 -5.20
CA PRO A 171 18.11 -20.45 -3.86
C PRO A 171 19.62 -20.25 -3.84
N SER A 172 20.38 -21.12 -4.53
CA SER A 172 21.86 -21.04 -4.59
C SER A 172 22.33 -19.76 -5.29
N ARG A 173 21.66 -19.36 -6.37
CA ARG A 173 21.95 -18.10 -7.07
C ARG A 173 21.71 -16.87 -6.18
N LEU A 174 20.65 -16.88 -5.39
CA LEU A 174 20.37 -15.82 -4.41
C LEU A 174 21.44 -15.80 -3.33
N GLU A 175 21.77 -16.95 -2.76
CA GLU A 175 22.81 -17.07 -1.71
C GLU A 175 24.16 -16.52 -2.18
N LYS A 176 24.62 -16.92 -3.37
CA LYS A 176 25.86 -16.38 -3.97
C LYS A 176 25.83 -14.86 -4.08
N ALA A 177 24.69 -14.27 -4.46
CA ALA A 177 24.55 -12.82 -4.56
C ALA A 177 24.62 -12.13 -3.19
N LEU A 178 24.03 -12.74 -2.17
CA LEU A 178 24.05 -12.20 -0.80
C LEU A 178 25.43 -12.31 -0.16
N LEU A 179 26.14 -13.43 -0.37
CA LEU A 179 27.50 -13.61 0.14
C LEU A 179 28.51 -12.61 -0.46
N LEU A 180 28.36 -12.27 -1.73
CA LEU A 180 29.25 -11.32 -2.40
C LEU A 180 28.96 -9.85 -2.06
N ASN A 181 27.83 -9.53 -1.45
CA ASN A 181 27.38 -8.15 -1.23
C ASN A 181 26.71 -7.96 0.13
N ALA A 182 27.49 -7.65 1.15
CA ALA A 182 26.98 -7.43 2.50
C ALA A 182 25.84 -6.38 2.61
N PRO A 183 25.89 -5.21 1.91
CA PRO A 183 24.77 -4.27 1.91
C PRO A 183 23.48 -4.87 1.33
N LEU A 184 23.60 -5.68 0.27
CA LEU A 184 22.46 -6.36 -0.36
C LEU A 184 21.87 -7.43 0.54
N ALA A 185 22.72 -8.22 1.20
CA ALA A 185 22.31 -9.21 2.18
C ALA A 185 21.54 -8.57 3.33
N LYS A 186 22.09 -7.50 3.92
CA LYS A 186 21.42 -6.76 4.99
C LYS A 186 20.04 -6.25 4.56
N ALA A 187 19.94 -5.67 3.37
CA ALA A 187 18.66 -5.19 2.86
C ALA A 187 17.67 -6.34 2.58
N TYR A 188 18.13 -7.48 2.06
CA TYR A 188 17.28 -8.64 1.82
C TYR A 188 16.69 -9.20 3.13
N TYR A 189 17.52 -9.41 4.15
CA TYR A 189 17.04 -9.92 5.45
C TYR A 189 16.12 -8.94 6.17
N LEU A 190 16.38 -7.64 6.09
CA LEU A 190 15.46 -6.62 6.61
C LEU A 190 14.09 -6.63 5.90
N LYS A 191 14.06 -6.99 4.60
CA LYS A 191 12.78 -7.20 3.88
C LYS A 191 11.99 -8.35 4.49
N ASP A 192 12.66 -9.45 4.80
CA ASP A 192 12.00 -10.62 5.39
C ASP A 192 11.53 -10.33 6.83
N GLU A 193 12.33 -9.65 7.64
CA GLU A 193 11.91 -9.18 8.97
C GLU A 193 10.70 -8.24 8.90
N LEU A 194 10.69 -7.30 7.94
CA LEU A 194 9.55 -6.42 7.71
C LEU A 194 8.28 -7.23 7.36
N ARG A 195 8.41 -8.29 6.58
CA ARG A 195 7.29 -9.18 6.25
C ARG A 195 6.77 -9.92 7.47
N GLN A 196 7.66 -10.42 8.32
CA GLN A 196 7.30 -11.12 9.56
C GLN A 196 6.60 -10.21 10.56
N PHE A 197 6.91 -8.90 10.55
CA PHE A 197 6.25 -7.91 11.39
C PHE A 197 4.71 -7.94 11.24
N TRP A 198 4.20 -8.11 10.02
CA TRP A 198 2.75 -8.19 9.78
C TRP A 198 2.13 -9.56 10.07
N LYS A 199 2.94 -10.59 10.34
CA LYS A 199 2.46 -11.92 10.73
C LYS A 199 2.29 -12.07 12.25
N GLN A 200 2.61 -11.04 13.02
CA GLN A 200 2.58 -11.10 14.47
C GLN A 200 1.22 -10.70 15.01
N ASP A 201 0.67 -11.55 15.89
CA ASP A 201 -0.66 -11.36 16.49
C ASP A 201 -0.67 -10.42 17.70
N SER A 202 0.49 -10.09 18.27
CA SER A 202 0.61 -9.35 19.53
C SER A 202 1.58 -8.17 19.46
N LYS A 203 1.16 -7.01 20.03
CA LYS A 203 2.00 -5.81 20.19
C LYS A 203 3.26 -6.02 21.03
N SER A 204 3.18 -6.89 22.04
CA SER A 204 4.29 -7.18 22.96
C SER A 204 5.48 -7.83 22.25
N ILE A 205 5.22 -8.71 21.27
CA ILE A 205 6.24 -9.37 20.46
C ILE A 205 6.97 -8.36 19.56
N VAL A 206 6.25 -7.39 19.01
CA VAL A 206 6.82 -6.32 18.17
C VAL A 206 7.80 -5.44 18.96
N LEU A 207 7.45 -5.09 20.19
CA LEU A 207 8.28 -4.27 21.07
C LEU A 207 9.54 -5.01 21.54
N SER A 208 9.43 -6.29 21.90
CA SER A 208 10.58 -7.10 22.33
C SER A 208 11.62 -7.30 21.21
N ARG A 209 11.18 -7.53 19.96
CA ARG A 209 12.08 -7.62 18.80
C ARG A 209 12.81 -6.30 18.53
N ARG A 210 12.15 -5.16 18.70
CA ARG A 210 12.76 -3.83 18.53
C ARG A 210 13.87 -3.57 19.54
N VAL A 211 13.71 -4.06 20.77
CA VAL A 211 14.70 -3.97 21.86
C VAL A 211 15.90 -4.88 21.59
N LEU A 212 15.68 -6.10 21.08
CA LEU A 212 16.75 -7.05 20.77
C LEU A 212 17.65 -6.56 19.61
N ASN A 213 17.06 -6.03 18.55
CA ASN A 213 17.84 -5.48 17.42
C ASN A 213 18.64 -4.22 17.79
N HIS A 214 18.16 -3.41 18.74
CA HIS A 214 18.91 -2.26 19.24
C HIS A 214 20.10 -2.67 20.13
N ARG A 215 20.04 -3.83 20.81
CA ARG A 215 21.15 -4.39 21.58
C ARG A 215 22.20 -5.08 20.71
N ALA A 216 21.79 -5.80 19.67
CA ALA A 216 22.72 -6.44 18.74
C ALA A 216 23.59 -5.45 17.94
N GLY A 217 23.12 -4.22 17.71
CA GLY A 217 23.89 -3.18 17.05
C GLY A 217 24.90 -2.44 17.92
N ARG A 218 24.91 -2.67 19.26
CA ARG A 218 25.85 -2.00 20.19
C ARG A 218 27.01 -2.87 20.67
N THR A 219 27.03 -4.16 20.37
CA THR A 219 28.11 -5.07 20.81
C THR A 219 29.21 -5.28 19.77
N GLY A 220 29.29 -4.45 18.73
CA GLY A 220 30.26 -4.54 17.64
C GLY A 220 31.29 -3.42 17.60
N CYS A 221 31.67 -2.80 18.74
CA CYS A 221 32.83 -1.91 18.81
C CYS A 221 33.45 -1.97 20.20
N CYS A 222 34.33 -2.94 20.40
CA CYS A 222 35.47 -2.93 21.33
C CYS A 222 36.28 -4.21 21.10
N GLY A 223 37.41 -4.08 20.48
CA GLY A 223 38.40 -5.13 20.25
C GLY A 223 39.31 -4.79 19.11
#